data_180f8649bfff03103779f7e8f8027700
#
_entry.id   180f8649bfff03103779f7e8f8027700
#
_cell.length_a   1.000
_cell.length_b   1.000
_cell.length_c   1.000
_cell.angle_alpha   90.00
_cell.angle_beta   90.00
_cell.angle_gamma   90.00
#
_symmetry.space_group_name_H-M   'P 1'
#
loop_
_entity.id
_entity.type
_entity.pdbx_description
1 polymer ?
#
loop_
_entity_poly.entity_id
_entity_poly.type
_entity_poly.pdbx_seq_one_letter_code
_entity_poly.pdbx_strand_id
1 'polypeptide(L)'
;MKFESRYSIRDLEKLSGVKAHTLRIWEKRYALFEPERTKTNIRHYSNDDLKKILNISQLNKSGIKISKIAEMSDREINEKITELSIVSKENKDFIDNLIVAMIELNEALIDRIFSNSIMRMGFEKT
;
A
#
# COMPACT_ATOMS: atom_id res chain seq x y z
N MET A 1 -16.99 24.78 -0.81
CA MET A 1 -15.70 25.42 -0.58
C MET A 1 -14.60 24.40 -0.63
N LYS A 2 -13.59 24.69 -1.41
CA LYS A 2 -12.49 23.78 -1.58
C LYS A 2 -11.36 24.14 -0.64
N PHE A 3 -11.02 23.24 0.27
CA PHE A 3 -9.83 23.41 1.07
C PHE A 3 -8.65 22.83 0.32
N GLU A 4 -7.67 23.63 0.06
CA GLU A 4 -6.40 23.12 -0.41
C GLU A 4 -5.62 22.64 0.78
N SER A 5 -5.44 21.33 0.87
CA SER A 5 -4.57 20.76 1.87
C SER A 5 -3.13 21.03 1.47
N ARG A 6 -2.37 21.53 2.41
CA ARG A 6 -0.94 21.78 2.23
C ARG A 6 -0.17 20.92 3.18
N TYR A 7 0.81 20.25 2.65
CA TYR A 7 1.63 19.31 3.41
C TYR A 7 3.07 19.81 3.44
N SER A 8 3.69 19.71 4.61
CA SER A 8 5.13 19.90 4.72
C SER A 8 5.85 18.64 4.25
N ILE A 9 7.15 18.73 4.05
CA ILE A 9 7.94 17.56 3.69
C ILE A 9 7.92 16.51 4.80
N ARG A 10 7.80 16.93 6.05
CA ARG A 10 7.66 16.01 7.18
C ARG A 10 6.34 15.27 7.15
N ASP A 11 5.28 15.97 6.77
CA ASP A 11 3.97 15.33 6.59
C ASP A 11 4.04 14.26 5.51
N LEU A 12 4.69 14.58 4.39
CA LEU A 12 4.87 13.62 3.31
C LEU A 12 5.68 12.42 3.74
N GLU A 13 6.73 12.63 4.52
CA GLU A 13 7.54 11.55 5.06
C GLU A 13 6.71 10.62 5.92
N LYS A 14 5.87 11.16 6.79
CA LYS A 14 5.01 10.36 7.65
C LYS A 14 3.95 9.60 6.87
N LEU A 15 3.35 10.25 5.88
CA LEU A 15 2.24 9.66 5.12
C LEU A 15 2.72 8.66 4.08
N SER A 16 3.85 8.92 3.44
CA SER A 16 4.37 8.06 2.37
C SER A 16 5.34 6.99 2.86
N GLY A 17 5.94 7.21 4.02
CA GLY A 17 7.02 6.35 4.50
C GLY A 17 8.34 6.59 3.79
N VAL A 18 8.43 7.58 2.91
CA VAL A 18 9.66 7.94 2.20
C VAL A 18 10.35 9.06 2.96
N LYS A 19 11.63 8.90 3.23
CA LYS A 19 12.39 9.90 3.99
C LYS A 19 12.43 11.25 3.26
N ALA A 20 12.38 12.33 4.02
CA ALA A 20 12.42 13.68 3.46
C ALA A 20 13.62 13.89 2.54
N HIS A 21 14.78 13.36 2.92
CA HIS A 21 15.98 13.42 2.09
C HIS A 21 15.77 12.76 0.73
N THR A 22 15.14 11.61 0.71
CA THR A 22 14.82 10.89 -0.53
C THR A 22 13.84 11.69 -1.39
N LEU A 23 12.81 12.28 -0.78
CA LEU A 23 11.85 13.12 -1.48
C LEU A 23 12.53 14.32 -2.15
N ARG A 24 13.49 14.94 -1.46
CA ARG A 24 14.26 16.07 -2.02
C ARG A 24 15.10 15.61 -3.20
N ILE A 25 15.68 14.43 -3.14
CA ILE A 25 16.44 13.86 -4.24
C ILE A 25 15.53 13.61 -5.44
N TRP A 26 14.35 13.04 -5.22
CA TRP A 26 13.40 12.79 -6.28
C TRP A 26 12.95 14.08 -6.97
N GLU A 27 12.70 15.11 -6.19
CA GLU A 27 12.34 16.42 -6.72
C GLU A 27 13.49 17.00 -7.55
N LYS A 28 14.68 17.03 -7.00
CA LYS A 28 15.83 17.68 -7.61
C LYS A 28 16.37 16.90 -8.79
N ARG A 29 16.47 15.59 -8.67
CA ARG A 29 17.15 14.75 -9.65
C ARG A 29 16.24 14.31 -10.79
N TYR A 30 14.99 14.06 -10.48
CA TYR A 30 14.04 13.50 -11.43
C TYR A 30 12.88 14.43 -11.75
N ALA A 31 12.76 15.56 -11.06
CA ALA A 31 11.67 16.52 -11.24
C ALA A 31 10.29 15.85 -11.22
N LEU A 32 10.11 14.87 -10.35
CA LEU A 32 8.88 14.09 -10.26
C LEU A 32 7.68 14.91 -9.79
N PHE A 33 7.93 15.95 -9.04
CA PHE A 33 6.92 16.87 -8.54
C PHE A 33 7.56 18.23 -8.29
N GLU A 34 6.73 19.27 -8.36
CA GLU A 34 7.19 20.64 -8.15
C GLU A 34 6.41 21.22 -6.97
N PRO A 35 7.02 21.28 -5.77
CA PRO A 35 6.35 21.87 -4.63
C PRO A 35 6.25 23.39 -4.80
N GLU A 36 5.17 23.95 -4.30
CA GLU A 36 5.08 25.38 -4.17
C GLU A 36 5.93 25.83 -2.99
N ARG A 37 6.42 27.04 -3.06
CA ARG A 37 7.23 27.62 -1.99
C ARG A 37 6.59 28.87 -1.46
N THR A 38 6.66 29.05 -0.15
CA THR A 38 6.20 30.25 0.50
C THR A 38 7.15 31.41 0.23
N LYS A 39 6.78 32.62 0.65
CA LYS A 39 7.65 33.80 0.58
C LYS A 39 8.97 33.59 1.30
N THR A 40 8.98 32.72 2.31
CA THR A 40 10.18 32.35 3.07
C THR A 40 10.90 31.15 2.48
N ASN A 41 10.54 30.77 1.26
CA ASN A 41 11.14 29.66 0.52
C ASN A 41 10.96 28.29 1.20
N ILE A 42 9.88 28.13 1.94
CA ILE A 42 9.53 26.85 2.55
C ILE A 42 8.68 26.04 1.57
N ARG A 43 9.06 24.78 1.35
CA ARG A 43 8.31 23.88 0.49
C ARG A 43 6.97 23.50 1.10
N HIS A 44 5.93 23.50 0.28
CA HIS A 44 4.68 22.87 0.66
C HIS A 44 4.10 22.12 -0.55
N TYR A 45 3.35 21.09 -0.26
CA TYR A 45 2.90 20.13 -1.26
C TYR A 45 1.38 20.06 -1.24
N SER A 46 0.80 19.87 -2.43
CA SER A 46 -0.65 19.73 -2.59
C SER A 46 -1.10 18.28 -2.39
N ASN A 47 -2.42 18.08 -2.38
CA ASN A 47 -2.99 16.73 -2.40
C ASN A 47 -2.53 15.94 -3.62
N ASP A 48 -2.43 16.60 -4.78
CA ASP A 48 -1.98 15.95 -6.00
C ASP A 48 -0.52 15.49 -5.87
N ASP A 49 0.31 16.32 -5.26
CA ASP A 49 1.71 15.96 -4.97
C ASP A 49 1.77 14.76 -4.03
N LEU A 50 0.97 14.76 -2.98
CA LEU A 50 0.90 13.65 -2.04
C LEU A 50 0.49 12.36 -2.75
N LYS A 51 -0.56 12.44 -3.56
CA LYS A 51 -1.04 11.28 -4.31
C LYS A 51 0.04 10.74 -5.24
N LYS A 52 0.73 11.62 -5.95
CA LYS A 52 1.82 11.26 -6.84
C LYS A 52 2.96 10.58 -6.08
N ILE A 53 3.36 11.13 -4.95
CA ILE A 53 4.41 10.58 -4.11
C ILE A 53 4.03 9.20 -3.59
N LEU A 54 2.79 9.03 -3.15
CA LEU A 54 2.30 7.73 -2.68
C LEU A 54 2.35 6.69 -3.80
N ASN A 55 1.91 7.05 -5.00
CA ASN A 55 1.96 6.17 -6.16
C ASN A 55 3.39 5.81 -6.54
N ILE A 56 4.28 6.80 -6.59
CA ILE A 56 5.69 6.58 -6.90
C ILE A 56 6.33 5.68 -5.85
N SER A 57 6.06 5.93 -4.59
CA SER A 57 6.57 5.12 -3.49
C SER A 57 6.12 3.67 -3.62
N GLN A 58 4.87 3.45 -3.96
CA GLN A 58 4.31 2.11 -4.13
C GLN A 58 4.99 1.37 -5.29
N LEU A 59 5.16 2.04 -6.44
CA LEU A 59 5.85 1.45 -7.58
C LEU A 59 7.31 1.14 -7.25
N ASN A 60 7.98 2.03 -6.55
CA ASN A 60 9.37 1.83 -6.16
C ASN A 60 9.50 0.64 -5.20
N LYS A 61 8.59 0.51 -4.26
CA LYS A 61 8.57 -0.63 -3.34
C LYS A 61 8.27 -1.95 -4.05
N SER A 62 7.55 -1.90 -5.16
CA SER A 62 7.26 -3.10 -5.96
C SER A 62 8.46 -3.56 -6.79
N GLY A 63 9.53 -2.81 -6.81
CA GLY A 63 10.76 -3.17 -7.50
C GLY A 63 11.08 -2.35 -8.74
N ILE A 64 10.28 -1.35 -9.07
CA ILE A 64 10.55 -0.47 -10.21
C ILE A 64 11.53 0.61 -9.79
N LYS A 65 12.61 0.77 -10.53
CA LYS A 65 13.62 1.79 -10.25
C LYS A 65 13.03 3.18 -10.41
N ILE A 66 13.42 4.09 -9.52
CA ILE A 66 12.93 5.46 -9.54
C ILE A 66 13.24 6.17 -10.86
N SER A 67 14.39 5.91 -11.47
CA SER A 67 14.74 6.47 -12.78
C SER A 67 13.75 6.06 -13.85
N LYS A 68 13.23 4.85 -13.78
CA LYS A 68 12.24 4.33 -14.71
C LYS A 68 10.87 4.94 -14.47
N ILE A 69 10.50 5.08 -13.20
CA ILE A 69 9.25 5.74 -12.82
C ILE A 69 9.25 7.20 -13.30
N ALA A 70 10.40 7.86 -13.22
CA ALA A 70 10.54 9.25 -13.67
C ALA A 70 10.29 9.42 -15.18
N GLU A 71 10.50 8.37 -15.96
CA GLU A 71 10.21 8.38 -17.39
C GLU A 71 8.74 8.12 -17.71
N MET A 72 7.98 7.66 -16.75
CA MET A 72 6.58 7.33 -16.95
C MET A 72 5.69 8.58 -16.90
N SER A 73 4.68 8.61 -17.76
CA SER A 73 3.65 9.63 -17.68
C SER A 73 2.74 9.38 -16.49
N ASP A 74 1.97 10.38 -16.09
CA ASP A 74 1.00 10.21 -15.01
C ASP A 74 0.01 9.09 -15.32
N ARG A 75 -0.38 8.98 -16.59
CA ARG A 75 -1.26 7.91 -17.05
C ARG A 75 -0.64 6.54 -16.87
N GLU A 76 0.63 6.40 -17.26
CA GLU A 76 1.35 5.13 -17.11
C GLU A 76 1.50 4.75 -15.64
N ILE A 77 1.79 5.73 -14.79
CA ILE A 77 1.89 5.51 -13.35
C ILE A 77 0.55 5.03 -12.80
N ASN A 78 -0.54 5.69 -13.17
CA ASN A 78 -1.88 5.31 -12.72
C ASN A 78 -2.27 3.91 -13.21
N GLU A 79 -1.98 3.59 -14.45
CA GLU A 79 -2.22 2.25 -15.00
C GLU A 79 -1.44 1.19 -14.23
N LYS A 80 -0.19 1.45 -13.93
CA LYS A 80 0.67 0.53 -13.20
C LYS A 80 0.19 0.32 -11.77
N ILE A 81 -0.22 1.40 -11.11
CA ILE A 81 -0.79 1.35 -9.77
C ILE A 81 -2.07 0.51 -9.77
N THR A 82 -2.92 0.70 -10.76
CA THR A 82 -4.16 -0.07 -10.89
C THR A 82 -3.85 -1.56 -11.06
N GLU A 83 -2.89 -1.91 -11.91
CA GLU A 83 -2.45 -3.30 -12.06
C GLU A 83 -1.98 -3.90 -10.75
N LEU A 84 -1.12 -3.17 -10.01
CA LEU A 84 -0.62 -3.63 -8.73
C LEU A 84 -1.72 -3.77 -7.70
N SER A 85 -2.68 -2.86 -7.69
CA SER A 85 -3.81 -2.92 -6.77
C SER A 85 -4.68 -4.14 -7.04
N ILE A 86 -4.92 -4.46 -8.30
CA ILE A 86 -5.68 -5.65 -8.69
C ILE A 86 -4.95 -6.91 -8.23
N VAL A 87 -3.67 -7.01 -8.53
CA VAL A 87 -2.85 -8.17 -8.14
C VAL A 87 -2.81 -8.32 -6.61
N SER A 88 -2.58 -7.22 -5.90
CA SER A 88 -2.56 -7.25 -4.44
C SER A 88 -3.90 -7.66 -3.86
N LYS A 89 -4.99 -7.15 -4.42
CA LYS A 89 -6.33 -7.49 -3.98
C LYS A 89 -6.64 -8.96 -4.25
N GLU A 90 -6.32 -9.45 -5.43
CA GLU A 90 -6.52 -10.85 -5.78
C GLU A 90 -5.70 -11.77 -4.86
N ASN A 91 -4.46 -11.41 -4.60
CA ASN A 91 -3.61 -12.16 -3.68
C ASN A 91 -4.16 -12.15 -2.27
N LYS A 92 -4.64 -11.00 -1.81
CA LYS A 92 -5.22 -10.88 -0.49
C LYS A 92 -6.49 -11.71 -0.39
N ASP A 93 -7.38 -11.61 -1.37
CA ASP A 93 -8.60 -12.39 -1.41
C ASP A 93 -8.30 -13.89 -1.45
N PHE A 94 -7.31 -14.28 -2.24
CA PHE A 94 -6.86 -15.68 -2.30
C PHE A 94 -6.36 -16.15 -0.94
N ILE A 95 -5.51 -15.36 -0.28
CA ILE A 95 -4.98 -15.69 1.02
C ILE A 95 -6.09 -15.74 2.08
N ASP A 96 -6.99 -14.77 2.06
CA ASP A 96 -8.13 -14.73 3.00
C ASP A 96 -9.02 -15.97 2.80
N ASN A 97 -9.31 -16.32 1.55
CA ASN A 97 -10.09 -17.50 1.22
C ASN A 97 -9.37 -18.79 1.66
N LEU A 98 -8.06 -18.84 1.47
CA LEU A 98 -7.26 -19.97 1.90
C LEU A 98 -7.28 -20.12 3.42
N ILE A 99 -7.16 -19.03 4.14
CA ILE A 99 -7.21 -19.02 5.61
C ILE A 99 -8.58 -19.52 6.09
N VAL A 100 -9.65 -19.01 5.49
CA VAL A 100 -11.01 -19.46 5.83
C VAL A 100 -11.16 -20.95 5.55
N ALA A 101 -10.68 -21.42 4.40
CA ALA A 101 -10.71 -22.84 4.06
C ALA A 101 -9.93 -23.69 5.05
N MET A 102 -8.77 -23.21 5.50
CA MET A 102 -7.95 -23.90 6.50
C MET A 102 -8.66 -23.95 7.85
N ILE A 103 -9.32 -22.88 8.24
CA ILE A 103 -10.09 -22.85 9.48
C ILE A 103 -11.26 -23.84 9.41
N GLU A 104 -11.98 -23.84 8.30
CA GLU A 104 -13.10 -24.77 8.08
C GLU A 104 -12.62 -26.22 8.05
N LEU A 105 -11.48 -26.47 7.44
CA LEU A 105 -10.88 -27.79 7.42
C LEU A 105 -10.48 -28.23 8.83
N ASN A 106 -9.90 -27.33 9.61
CA ASN A 106 -9.54 -27.61 10.98
C ASN A 106 -10.78 -27.90 11.83
N GLU A 107 -11.86 -27.13 11.64
CA GLU A 107 -13.11 -27.39 12.33
C GLU A 107 -13.66 -28.76 11.97
N ALA A 108 -13.69 -29.09 10.68
CA ALA A 108 -14.16 -30.39 10.21
C ALA A 108 -13.29 -31.50 10.78
N LEU A 109 -11.98 -31.31 10.83
CA LEU A 109 -11.05 -32.27 11.40
C LEU A 109 -11.25 -32.41 12.90
N ILE A 110 -11.38 -31.27 13.59
CA ILE A 110 -11.65 -31.24 15.02
C ILE A 110 -12.99 -31.91 15.31
N ASP A 111 -14.01 -31.63 14.52
CA ASP A 111 -15.32 -32.26 14.64
C ASP A 111 -15.20 -33.76 14.52
N ARG A 112 -14.44 -34.23 13.54
CA ARG A 112 -14.22 -35.65 13.34
C ARG A 112 -13.49 -36.27 14.53
N ILE A 113 -12.46 -35.59 15.03
CA ILE A 113 -11.71 -36.03 16.18
C ILE A 113 -12.61 -36.03 17.42
N PHE A 114 -13.35 -34.96 17.63
CA PHE A 114 -14.27 -34.84 18.75
C PHE A 114 -15.40 -35.86 18.66
N SER A 115 -15.96 -36.06 17.49
CA SER A 115 -17.00 -37.08 17.31
C SER A 115 -16.48 -38.45 17.67
N ASN A 116 -15.28 -38.79 17.21
CA ASN A 116 -14.64 -40.03 17.58
C ASN A 116 -14.31 -40.09 19.07
N SER A 117 -13.88 -38.95 19.63
CA SER A 117 -13.55 -38.86 21.05
C SER A 117 -14.79 -38.91 21.93
N ILE A 118 -15.88 -38.31 21.50
CA ILE A 118 -17.16 -38.40 22.17
C ILE A 118 -17.60 -39.86 22.28
N MET A 119 -17.42 -40.58 21.22
CA MET A 119 -17.72 -42.02 21.22
C MET A 119 -16.81 -42.81 22.16
N ARG A 120 -15.61 -42.28 22.47
CA ARG A 120 -14.64 -42.91 23.33
C ARG A 120 -14.49 -42.24 24.68
N MET A 121 -14.53 -40.91 24.71
CA MET A 121 -14.17 -40.10 25.87
C MET A 121 -15.20 -39.06 26.24
N GLY A 122 -16.22 -38.85 25.42
CA GLY A 122 -17.27 -37.91 25.71
C GLY A 122 -16.90 -36.44 25.52
N PHE A 123 -15.94 -36.13 24.69
CA PHE A 123 -15.64 -34.74 24.37
C PHE A 123 -16.71 -34.14 23.52
N GLU A 124 -16.90 -32.85 23.74
CA GLU A 124 -17.88 -32.11 23.00
C GLU A 124 -17.24 -31.38 21.83
N LYS A 125 -17.99 -31.31 20.73
CA LYS A 125 -17.57 -30.56 19.57
C LYS A 125 -17.73 -29.06 19.82
N THR A 126 -16.77 -28.27 19.41
CA THR A 126 -16.86 -26.82 19.44
C THR A 126 -17.17 -26.25 18.06
#